data_6a5f31698670c97c9ebf3fd89fb9bde4
#
_entry.id   6a5f31698670c97c9ebf3fd89fb9bde4
#
_cell.length_a   1.000
_cell.length_b   1.000
_cell.length_c   1.000
_cell.angle_alpha   90.00
_cell.angle_beta   90.00
_cell.angle_gamma   90.00
#
_symmetry.space_group_name_H-M   'P 1'
#
loop_
_entity.id
_entity.type
_entity.pdbx_description
1 polymer ?
#
loop_
_entity_poly.entity_id
_entity_poly.type
_entity_poly.pdbx_seq_one_letter_code
_entity_poly.pdbx_strand_id
1 'polypeptide(L)'
;MSLDDAVKALGMPDFYEELSDMEETENRSIYYEYGALETNIYFEGITKSVAACFETENPKSVLYGTKVFDLNRKQVIELMRENGFSELEEEDEDGEHRISFEDAMIDFFFDGETMTAVSWGVLVDDQGNII
;
A
#
# COMPACT_ATOMS: atom_id res chain seq x y z
N MET A 1 -3.85 4.97 -11.73
CA MET A 1 -3.54 3.75 -12.51
C MET A 1 -4.78 2.88 -12.61
N SER A 2 -5.19 2.57 -13.83
CA SER A 2 -6.29 1.64 -14.09
C SER A 2 -5.78 0.19 -14.10
N LEU A 3 -6.72 -0.78 -14.17
CA LEU A 3 -6.36 -2.18 -14.33
C LEU A 3 -5.49 -2.40 -15.57
N ASP A 4 -5.86 -1.79 -16.70
CA ASP A 4 -5.09 -1.88 -17.95
C ASP A 4 -3.70 -1.26 -17.82
N ASP A 5 -3.57 -0.15 -17.13
CA ASP A 5 -2.28 0.50 -16.88
C ASP A 5 -1.36 -0.41 -16.06
N ALA A 6 -1.89 -1.09 -15.05
CA ALA A 6 -1.13 -2.03 -14.24
C ALA A 6 -0.63 -3.21 -15.08
N VAL A 7 -1.49 -3.78 -15.93
CA VAL A 7 -1.11 -4.89 -16.81
C VAL A 7 -0.04 -4.45 -17.83
N LYS A 8 -0.15 -3.26 -18.38
CA LYS A 8 0.85 -2.72 -19.31
C LYS A 8 2.20 -2.48 -18.65
N ALA A 9 2.20 -2.00 -17.41
CA ALA A 9 3.42 -1.67 -16.68
C ALA A 9 4.09 -2.90 -16.05
N LEU A 10 3.30 -3.82 -15.49
CA LEU A 10 3.77 -4.92 -14.64
C LEU A 10 3.50 -6.31 -15.20
N GLY A 11 2.75 -6.40 -16.30
CA GLY A 11 2.30 -7.67 -16.85
C GLY A 11 1.04 -8.18 -16.15
N MET A 12 0.63 -9.41 -16.46
CA MET A 12 -0.50 -10.04 -15.81
C MET A 12 -0.14 -10.43 -14.37
N PRO A 13 -1.07 -10.25 -13.41
CA PRO A 13 -0.82 -10.69 -12.04
C PRO A 13 -0.78 -12.22 -11.96
N ASP A 14 -0.06 -12.74 -10.97
CA ASP A 14 -0.02 -14.19 -10.69
C ASP A 14 -1.36 -14.69 -10.16
N PHE A 15 -2.07 -13.82 -9.44
CA PHE A 15 -3.37 -14.09 -8.86
C PHE A 15 -4.20 -12.80 -8.87
N TYR A 16 -5.49 -12.93 -9.12
CA TYR A 16 -6.42 -11.81 -8.95
C TYR A 16 -7.75 -12.29 -8.36
N GLU A 17 -8.42 -11.41 -7.65
CA GLU A 17 -9.71 -11.69 -7.05
C GLU A 17 -10.57 -10.43 -7.03
N GLU A 18 -11.85 -10.57 -7.30
CA GLU A 18 -12.82 -9.51 -7.10
C GLU A 18 -13.42 -9.68 -5.69
N LEU A 19 -13.20 -8.66 -4.85
CA LEU A 19 -13.60 -8.67 -3.44
C LEU A 19 -14.95 -7.98 -3.21
N SER A 20 -15.75 -7.80 -4.25
CA SER A 20 -17.03 -7.13 -4.15
C SER A 20 -18.00 -7.93 -3.30
N ASP A 21 -18.64 -7.27 -2.33
CA ASP A 21 -19.77 -7.83 -1.62
C ASP A 21 -20.99 -7.80 -2.56
N MET A 22 -21.59 -8.95 -2.81
CA MET A 22 -22.73 -9.07 -3.71
C MET A 22 -23.98 -8.35 -3.19
N GLU A 23 -24.04 -8.03 -1.90
CA GLU A 23 -25.14 -7.29 -1.29
C GLU A 23 -24.95 -5.77 -1.37
N GLU A 24 -23.72 -5.31 -1.49
CA GLU A 24 -23.36 -3.90 -1.66
C GLU A 24 -22.78 -3.67 -3.05
N THR A 25 -23.65 -3.68 -4.05
CA THR A 25 -23.27 -3.69 -5.47
C THR A 25 -22.58 -2.43 -5.97
N GLU A 26 -22.39 -1.43 -5.15
CA GLU A 26 -21.89 -0.13 -5.58
C GLU A 26 -20.37 0.00 -5.51
N ASN A 27 -19.70 -0.74 -4.61
CA ASN A 27 -18.25 -0.72 -4.50
C ASN A 27 -17.63 -2.00 -5.06
N ARG A 28 -16.69 -1.82 -6.00
CA ARG A 28 -15.89 -2.92 -6.51
C ARG A 28 -14.47 -2.78 -5.97
N SER A 29 -13.99 -3.85 -5.33
CA SER A 29 -12.58 -3.98 -4.95
C SER A 29 -11.99 -5.15 -5.72
N ILE A 30 -10.88 -4.90 -6.41
CA ILE A 30 -10.15 -5.92 -7.16
C ILE A 30 -8.73 -5.97 -6.62
N TYR A 31 -8.26 -7.17 -6.37
CA TYR A 31 -6.94 -7.45 -5.81
C TYR A 31 -6.05 -8.12 -6.86
N TYR A 32 -4.87 -7.56 -7.09
CA TYR A 32 -3.84 -8.14 -7.94
C TYR A 32 -2.60 -8.49 -7.12
N GLU A 33 -2.12 -9.70 -7.27
CA GLU A 33 -0.91 -10.18 -6.61
C GLU A 33 0.20 -10.41 -7.62
N TYR A 34 1.35 -9.76 -7.38
CA TYR A 34 2.56 -9.89 -8.19
C TYR A 34 3.65 -10.52 -7.33
N GLY A 35 3.78 -11.86 -7.38
CA GLY A 35 4.71 -12.61 -6.54
C GLY A 35 6.18 -12.26 -6.82
N ALA A 36 6.56 -12.09 -8.07
CA ALA A 36 7.94 -11.74 -8.44
C ALA A 36 8.37 -10.36 -7.94
N LEU A 37 7.41 -9.43 -7.78
CA LEU A 37 7.63 -8.08 -7.25
C LEU A 37 7.38 -8.00 -5.75
N GLU A 38 6.90 -9.07 -5.13
CA GLU A 38 6.48 -9.11 -3.72
C GLU A 38 5.52 -7.96 -3.39
N THR A 39 4.62 -7.65 -4.33
CA THR A 39 3.74 -6.48 -4.26
C THR A 39 2.31 -6.85 -4.59
N ASN A 40 1.39 -6.30 -3.82
CA ASN A 40 -0.05 -6.43 -4.03
C ASN A 40 -0.64 -5.06 -4.33
N ILE A 41 -1.62 -5.02 -5.23
CA ILE A 41 -2.32 -3.79 -5.60
C ILE A 41 -3.82 -4.01 -5.40
N TYR A 42 -4.46 -3.08 -4.72
CA TYR A 42 -5.91 -3.05 -4.51
C TYR A 42 -6.51 -1.94 -5.36
N PHE A 43 -7.46 -2.29 -6.21
CA PHE A 43 -8.18 -1.36 -7.08
C PHE A 43 -9.57 -1.14 -6.53
N GLU A 44 -10.00 0.12 -6.48
CA GLU A 44 -11.31 0.51 -5.96
C GLU A 44 -12.00 1.46 -6.93
N GLY A 45 -13.32 1.49 -6.91
CA GLY A 45 -14.15 2.41 -7.67
C GLY A 45 -15.47 1.80 -8.07
N ILE A 46 -16.50 2.64 -8.27
CA ILE A 46 -17.84 2.22 -8.66
C ILE A 46 -17.94 2.11 -10.18
N THR A 47 -17.63 3.20 -10.90
CA THR A 47 -17.71 3.26 -12.35
C THR A 47 -16.40 2.94 -13.04
N LYS A 48 -15.28 3.15 -12.37
CA LYS A 48 -13.94 2.91 -12.89
C LYS A 48 -13.02 2.44 -11.77
N SER A 49 -12.43 1.28 -11.94
CA SER A 49 -11.47 0.74 -10.98
C SER A 49 -10.09 1.34 -11.19
N VAL A 50 -9.54 1.93 -10.14
CA VAL A 50 -8.19 2.50 -10.12
C VAL A 50 -7.41 1.99 -8.91
N ALA A 51 -6.09 1.92 -9.04
CA ALA A 51 -5.23 1.52 -7.93
C ALA A 51 -5.38 2.51 -6.77
N ALA A 52 -5.83 2.02 -5.62
CA ALA A 52 -6.09 2.83 -4.43
C ALA A 52 -5.17 2.47 -3.27
N CYS A 53 -4.66 1.25 -3.21
CA CYS A 53 -3.77 0.80 -2.16
C CYS A 53 -2.71 -0.14 -2.73
N PHE A 54 -1.49 0.01 -2.23
CA PHE A 54 -0.35 -0.84 -2.56
C PHE A 54 0.22 -1.42 -1.28
N GLU A 55 0.60 -2.68 -1.33
CA GLU A 55 1.34 -3.34 -0.26
C GLU A 55 2.52 -4.07 -0.86
N THR A 56 3.72 -3.85 -0.31
CA THR A 56 4.93 -4.48 -0.82
C THR A 56 5.81 -5.03 0.29
N GLU A 57 6.43 -6.17 0.02
CA GLU A 57 7.50 -6.77 0.82
C GLU A 57 8.83 -6.73 0.06
N ASN A 58 8.88 -6.06 -1.09
CA ASN A 58 10.05 -6.04 -1.96
C ASN A 58 11.17 -5.18 -1.35
N PRO A 59 12.33 -5.78 -0.99
CA PRO A 59 13.42 -5.06 -0.33
C PRO A 59 14.09 -4.00 -1.21
N LYS A 60 13.79 -3.97 -2.51
CA LYS A 60 14.31 -2.95 -3.43
C LYS A 60 13.46 -1.68 -3.45
N SER A 61 12.36 -1.65 -2.70
CA SER A 61 11.45 -0.50 -2.66
C SER A 61 12.14 0.76 -2.15
N VAL A 62 11.85 1.88 -2.80
CA VAL A 62 12.42 3.19 -2.49
C VAL A 62 11.31 4.16 -2.09
N LEU A 63 11.51 4.88 -0.99
CA LEU A 63 10.62 5.93 -0.52
C LEU A 63 11.46 7.19 -0.26
N TYR A 64 11.06 8.32 -0.85
CA TYR A 64 11.79 9.58 -0.76
C TYR A 64 13.28 9.44 -1.10
N GLY A 65 13.59 8.63 -2.13
CA GLY A 65 14.96 8.40 -2.57
C GLY A 65 15.78 7.45 -1.68
N THR A 66 15.17 6.84 -0.68
CA THR A 66 15.82 5.97 0.29
C THR A 66 15.29 4.55 0.17
N LYS A 67 16.18 3.55 0.24
CA LYS A 67 15.77 2.14 0.33
C LYS A 67 15.12 1.88 1.68
N VAL A 68 13.79 1.88 1.70
CA VAL A 68 12.99 1.90 2.91
C VAL A 68 13.18 0.66 3.77
N PHE A 69 13.39 -0.52 3.15
CA PHE A 69 13.58 -1.78 3.90
C PHE A 69 14.92 -1.88 4.63
N ASP A 70 15.87 -0.98 4.33
CA ASP A 70 17.14 -0.91 5.05
C ASP A 70 17.03 -0.10 6.36
N LEU A 71 15.87 0.51 6.62
CA LEU A 71 15.64 1.35 7.79
C LEU A 71 15.08 0.57 8.96
N ASN A 72 15.52 0.93 10.19
CA ASN A 72 14.87 0.48 11.41
C ASN A 72 13.71 1.41 11.79
N ARG A 73 13.00 1.09 12.90
CA ARG A 73 11.82 1.87 13.33
C ARG A 73 12.13 3.35 13.54
N LYS A 74 13.23 3.66 14.21
CA LYS A 74 13.63 5.05 14.47
C LYS A 74 13.98 5.81 13.19
N GLN A 75 14.68 5.16 12.27
CA GLN A 75 15.07 5.77 11.00
C GLN A 75 13.86 6.07 10.11
N VAL A 76 12.85 5.21 10.12
CA VAL A 76 11.59 5.45 9.40
C VAL A 76 10.87 6.67 9.96
N ILE A 77 10.79 6.79 11.28
CA ILE A 77 10.17 7.94 11.94
C ILE A 77 10.90 9.24 11.55
N GLU A 78 12.21 9.22 11.53
CA GLU A 78 13.01 10.39 11.12
C GLU A 78 12.82 10.73 9.65
N LEU A 79 12.80 9.73 8.75
CA LEU A 79 12.56 9.93 7.34
C LEU A 79 11.21 10.62 7.09
N MET A 80 10.16 10.15 7.73
CA MET A 80 8.83 10.72 7.60
C MET A 80 8.76 12.13 8.16
N ARG A 81 9.40 12.38 9.30
CA ARG A 81 9.47 13.72 9.89
C ARG A 81 10.16 14.71 8.95
N GLU A 82 11.27 14.32 8.33
CA GLU A 82 12.00 15.15 7.37
C GLU A 82 11.15 15.52 6.14
N ASN A 83 10.16 14.69 5.84
CA ASN A 83 9.25 14.92 4.71
C ASN A 83 7.89 15.52 5.13
N GLY A 84 7.80 16.02 6.35
CA GLY A 84 6.65 16.80 6.83
C GLY A 84 5.60 15.97 7.59
N PHE A 85 5.87 14.70 7.90
CA PHE A 85 4.93 13.83 8.62
C PHE A 85 5.50 13.45 9.98
N SER A 86 5.01 14.10 11.04
CA SER A 86 5.47 13.85 12.41
C SER A 86 4.44 13.16 13.28
N GLU A 87 3.17 13.17 12.89
CA GLU A 87 2.11 12.48 13.64
C GLU A 87 2.04 11.03 13.21
N LEU A 88 2.13 10.12 14.16
CA LEU A 88 2.11 8.69 13.93
C LEU A 88 1.35 7.96 15.02
N GLU A 89 0.87 6.76 14.69
CA GLU A 89 0.30 5.81 15.63
C GLU A 89 1.11 4.52 15.57
N GLU A 90 1.31 3.89 16.72
CA GLU A 90 2.01 2.62 16.82
C GLU A 90 1.11 1.56 17.44
N GLU A 91 1.13 0.36 16.91
CA GLU A 91 0.36 -0.77 17.41
C GLU A 91 1.17 -2.06 17.32
N ASP A 92 1.13 -2.87 18.39
CA ASP A 92 1.71 -4.20 18.42
C ASP A 92 0.58 -5.23 18.39
N GLU A 93 0.65 -6.17 17.44
CA GLU A 93 -0.31 -7.25 17.31
C GLU A 93 0.39 -8.54 16.86
N ASP A 94 0.25 -9.61 17.64
CA ASP A 94 0.80 -10.94 17.32
C ASP A 94 2.28 -10.96 16.95
N GLY A 95 3.09 -10.13 17.60
CA GLY A 95 4.53 -10.03 17.34
C GLY A 95 4.91 -9.10 16.20
N GLU A 96 3.92 -8.53 15.51
CA GLU A 96 4.14 -7.52 14.47
C GLU A 96 3.92 -6.13 15.03
N HIS A 97 4.84 -5.21 14.75
CA HIS A 97 4.74 -3.81 15.13
C HIS A 97 4.39 -2.98 13.89
N ARG A 98 3.32 -2.19 13.98
CA ARG A 98 2.89 -1.29 12.91
C ARG A 98 3.11 0.16 13.32
N ILE A 99 3.69 0.95 12.42
CA ILE A 99 3.79 2.40 12.54
C ILE A 99 2.96 3.01 11.41
N SER A 100 1.92 3.76 11.77
CA SER A 100 0.97 4.35 10.81
C SER A 100 1.11 5.87 10.78
N PHE A 101 1.27 6.42 9.59
CA PHE A 101 1.23 7.86 9.31
C PHE A 101 -0.05 8.16 8.54
N GLU A 102 -1.13 8.47 9.23
CA GLU A 102 -2.45 8.67 8.61
C GLU A 102 -2.46 9.80 7.58
N ASP A 103 -1.78 10.90 7.87
CA ASP A 103 -1.71 12.05 6.96
C ASP A 103 -1.01 11.71 5.62
N ALA A 104 -0.09 10.76 5.64
CA ALA A 104 0.59 10.27 4.45
C ALA A 104 -0.09 9.04 3.84
N MET A 105 -1.05 8.43 4.54
CA MET A 105 -1.69 7.16 4.19
C MET A 105 -0.68 6.03 3.98
N ILE A 106 0.32 5.96 4.86
CA ILE A 106 1.38 4.95 4.81
C ILE A 106 1.46 4.21 6.14
N ASP A 107 1.53 2.87 6.05
CA ASP A 107 1.77 1.99 7.18
C ASP A 107 3.07 1.21 6.96
N PHE A 108 3.90 1.15 8.01
CA PHE A 108 5.12 0.37 8.02
C PHE A 108 4.98 -0.78 9.02
N PHE A 109 5.34 -1.99 8.60
CA PHE A 109 5.24 -3.20 9.41
C PHE A 109 6.64 -3.72 9.75
N PHE A 110 6.85 -4.08 11.01
CA PHE A 110 8.14 -4.55 11.52
C PHE A 110 8.00 -5.84 12.30
N ASP A 111 9.03 -6.68 12.20
CA ASP A 111 9.30 -7.77 13.13
C ASP A 111 10.54 -7.34 13.94
N GLY A 112 10.32 -6.93 15.19
CA GLY A 112 11.37 -6.29 15.98
C GLY A 112 11.80 -4.96 15.35
N GLU A 113 13.06 -4.87 14.93
CA GLU A 113 13.62 -3.70 14.25
C GLU A 113 13.71 -3.87 12.73
N THR A 114 13.27 -5.01 12.21
CA THR A 114 13.35 -5.34 10.78
C THR A 114 12.02 -5.06 10.09
N MET A 115 12.04 -4.22 9.07
CA MET A 115 10.84 -3.94 8.27
C MET A 115 10.46 -5.16 7.44
N THR A 116 9.19 -5.54 7.49
CA THR A 116 8.64 -6.69 6.75
C THR A 116 7.76 -6.30 5.59
N ALA A 117 7.05 -5.18 5.70
CA ALA A 117 6.15 -4.70 4.65
C ALA A 117 5.90 -3.20 4.75
N VAL A 118 5.49 -2.61 3.65
CA VAL A 118 4.99 -1.22 3.57
C VAL A 118 3.66 -1.23 2.81
N SER A 119 2.69 -0.51 3.32
CA SER A 119 1.39 -0.32 2.66
C SER A 119 1.11 1.18 2.52
N TRP A 120 0.66 1.60 1.34
CA TRP A 120 0.26 2.99 1.12
C TRP A 120 -0.95 3.05 0.20
N GLY A 121 -1.70 4.14 0.30
CA GLY A 121 -2.91 4.30 -0.48
C GLY A 121 -3.27 5.74 -0.74
N VAL A 122 -4.36 5.91 -1.48
CA VAL A 122 -4.99 7.20 -1.75
C VAL A 122 -6.50 7.03 -1.65
N LEU A 123 -7.20 8.13 -1.36
CA LEU A 123 -8.65 8.15 -1.43
C LEU A 123 -9.08 8.41 -2.86
N VAL A 124 -10.06 7.66 -3.33
CA VAL A 124 -10.63 7.82 -4.67
C VAL A 124 -12.13 8.06 -4.57
N ASP A 125 -12.66 8.88 -5.49
CA ASP A 125 -14.10 9.10 -5.60
C ASP A 125 -14.75 8.01 -6.48
N ASP A 126 -16.07 8.11 -6.68
CA ASP A 126 -16.85 7.14 -7.44
C ASP A 126 -16.45 7.04 -8.91
N GLN A 127 -15.77 8.06 -9.42
CA GLN A 127 -15.32 8.14 -10.81
C GLN A 127 -13.85 7.77 -11.00
N GLY A 128 -13.19 7.35 -9.90
CA GLY A 128 -11.79 6.95 -9.93
C GLY A 128 -10.80 8.11 -9.88
N ASN A 129 -11.22 9.28 -9.45
CA ASN A 129 -10.34 10.44 -9.27
C ASN A 129 -9.76 10.42 -7.84
N ILE A 130 -8.49 10.78 -7.72
CA ILE A 130 -7.84 10.94 -6.41
C ILE A 130 -8.40 12.17 -5.73
N ILE A 131 -8.84 11.98 -4.50
CA ILE A 131 -9.40 13.06 -3.68
C ILE A 131 -8.31 13.77 -2.89
#